data_7242c485e3688d10e06c3dc2b6228af0
#
_entry.id   7242c485e3688d10e06c3dc2b6228af0
#
_cell.length_a   1.000
_cell.length_b   1.000
_cell.length_c   1.000
_cell.angle_alpha   90.00
_cell.angle_beta   90.00
_cell.angle_gamma   90.00
#
_symmetry.space_group_name_H-M   'P 1'
#
loop_
_entity.id
_entity.type
_entity.pdbx_description
1 polymer ?
#
loop_
_entity_poly.entity_id
_entity_poly.type
_entity_poly.pdbx_seq_one_letter_code
_entity_poly.pdbx_strand_id
1 'polypeptide(L)'
;MGIPKTHDNDIAITDHSPGYGSIARYMAQSVKEVAADVKGLPIHVVVVEALGRNAGWTTAASVLADDGDGVGPDLIYLPERPFDEEKFLDDVKKLLEKKSGIVVVASEGLRDKDGKPIVEPVFQVGRATYFGDVSQHLANLVIKKLGYKARGEKPGLVGRAAAHEQSPVDREEAVLAGKMACEAIMNGESGKMVAFERVSTEPYVMKPFLVDIDKVMMYE
;
A
#
# COMPACT_ATOMS: atom_id res chain seq x y z
N MET A 1 -24.22 -11.06 -8.19
CA MET A 1 -22.83 -11.55 -8.20
C MET A 1 -21.87 -10.42 -7.89
N GLY A 2 -20.92 -10.66 -7.00
CA GLY A 2 -19.83 -9.72 -6.69
C GLY A 2 -18.58 -10.05 -7.50
N ILE A 3 -17.80 -9.03 -7.84
CA ILE A 3 -16.46 -9.15 -8.44
C ILE A 3 -15.52 -8.37 -7.53
N PRO A 4 -14.41 -8.98 -7.05
CA PRO A 4 -13.49 -8.30 -6.15
C PRO A 4 -12.77 -7.16 -6.88
N LYS A 5 -12.71 -6.01 -6.27
CA LYS A 5 -11.97 -4.84 -6.75
C LYS A 5 -11.49 -4.03 -5.55
N THR A 6 -10.21 -4.12 -5.26
CA THR A 6 -9.51 -3.23 -4.34
C THR A 6 -8.02 -3.28 -4.65
N HIS A 7 -7.33 -2.16 -4.49
CA HIS A 7 -5.87 -2.11 -4.51
C HIS A 7 -5.26 -2.33 -3.11
N ASP A 8 -6.08 -2.26 -2.05
CA ASP A 8 -5.63 -2.42 -0.67
C ASP A 8 -5.42 -3.90 -0.28
N ASN A 9 -5.98 -4.83 -1.07
CA ASN A 9 -5.93 -6.27 -0.82
C ASN A 9 -6.53 -6.68 0.55
N ASP A 10 -7.62 -6.04 0.94
CA ASP A 10 -8.26 -6.09 2.25
C ASP A 10 -9.59 -6.89 2.27
N ILE A 11 -9.93 -7.57 1.17
CA ILE A 11 -11.12 -8.43 1.11
C ILE A 11 -10.78 -9.81 1.66
N ALA A 12 -11.56 -10.27 2.64
CA ALA A 12 -11.38 -11.59 3.23
C ALA A 12 -11.70 -12.73 2.23
N ILE A 13 -11.11 -13.92 2.49
CA ILE A 13 -11.35 -15.20 1.76
C ILE A 13 -10.68 -15.25 0.38
N THR A 14 -10.50 -14.14 -0.30
CA THR A 14 -9.71 -14.12 -1.53
C THR A 14 -8.23 -13.87 -1.19
N ASP A 15 -7.29 -14.61 -1.82
CA ASP A 15 -5.86 -14.42 -1.56
C ASP A 15 -5.39 -13.05 -2.03
N HIS A 16 -5.98 -12.56 -3.11
CA HIS A 16 -5.76 -11.19 -3.57
C HIS A 16 -6.95 -10.70 -4.40
N SER A 17 -6.93 -9.41 -4.71
CA SER A 17 -7.91 -8.79 -5.61
C SER A 17 -7.20 -8.17 -6.81
N PRO A 18 -7.78 -8.26 -8.03
CA PRO A 18 -7.25 -7.54 -9.19
C PRO A 18 -7.13 -6.04 -8.91
N GLY A 19 -5.95 -5.49 -9.17
CA GLY A 19 -5.55 -4.13 -8.85
C GLY A 19 -4.41 -4.04 -7.84
N TYR A 20 -4.31 -5.00 -6.91
CA TYR A 20 -3.21 -5.03 -5.93
C TYR A 20 -1.84 -5.21 -6.59
N GLY A 21 -1.70 -6.15 -7.53
CA GLY A 21 -0.43 -6.39 -8.21
C GLY A 21 0.08 -5.15 -8.96
N SER A 22 -0.83 -4.37 -9.55
CA SER A 22 -0.50 -3.14 -10.25
C SER A 22 0.00 -2.05 -9.30
N ILE A 23 -0.67 -1.83 -8.16
CA ILE A 23 -0.24 -0.82 -7.19
C ILE A 23 1.06 -1.24 -6.49
N ALA A 24 1.26 -2.53 -6.25
CA ALA A 24 2.50 -3.07 -5.68
C ALA A 24 3.70 -2.79 -6.60
N ARG A 25 3.54 -3.02 -7.92
CA ARG A 25 4.56 -2.66 -8.93
C ARG A 25 4.84 -1.16 -8.94
N TYR A 26 3.78 -0.35 -8.96
CA TYR A 26 3.92 1.11 -8.94
C TYR A 26 4.70 1.57 -7.70
N MET A 27 4.37 1.05 -6.52
CA MET A 27 5.07 1.42 -5.28
C MET A 27 6.53 0.99 -5.30
N ALA A 28 6.83 -0.23 -5.71
CA ALA A 28 8.19 -0.72 -5.82
C ALA A 28 9.03 0.16 -6.77
N GLN A 29 8.51 0.43 -7.97
CA GLN A 29 9.19 1.25 -8.97
C GLN A 29 9.37 2.69 -8.49
N SER A 30 8.32 3.33 -7.98
CA SER A 30 8.37 4.71 -7.50
C SER A 30 9.34 4.88 -6.32
N VAL A 31 9.34 3.93 -5.38
CA VAL A 31 10.26 3.96 -4.23
C VAL A 31 11.70 3.75 -4.70
N LYS A 32 11.96 2.89 -5.69
CA LYS A 32 13.28 2.72 -6.28
C LYS A 32 13.79 4.02 -6.93
N GLU A 33 12.94 4.68 -7.71
CA GLU A 33 13.27 5.96 -8.34
C GLU A 33 13.56 7.06 -7.31
N VAL A 34 12.72 7.17 -6.26
CA VAL A 34 12.94 8.11 -5.16
C VAL A 34 14.23 7.79 -4.40
N ALA A 35 14.52 6.50 -4.15
CA ALA A 35 15.75 6.10 -3.47
C ALA A 35 17.01 6.41 -4.29
N ALA A 36 16.94 6.27 -5.61
CA ALA A 36 18.02 6.66 -6.50
C ALA A 36 18.25 8.19 -6.50
N ASP A 37 17.17 8.98 -6.50
CA ASP A 37 17.23 10.44 -6.41
C ASP A 37 17.84 10.90 -5.08
N VAL A 38 17.38 10.36 -3.96
CA VAL A 38 17.88 10.64 -2.61
C VAL A 38 19.36 10.33 -2.46
N LYS A 39 19.84 9.27 -3.15
CA LYS A 39 21.25 8.90 -3.16
C LYS A 39 22.12 9.92 -3.93
N GLY A 40 21.55 10.60 -4.92
CA GLY A 40 22.23 11.56 -5.79
C GLY A 40 22.13 13.02 -5.36
N LEU A 41 21.14 13.39 -4.54
CA LEU A 41 20.85 14.77 -4.15
C LEU A 41 20.90 14.98 -2.64
N PRO A 42 21.19 16.21 -2.16
CA PRO A 42 21.30 16.50 -0.72
C PRO A 42 19.91 16.69 -0.06
N ILE A 43 19.05 15.69 -0.21
CA ILE A 43 17.79 15.55 0.51
C ILE A 43 18.00 14.45 1.53
N HIS A 44 17.94 14.79 2.84
CA HIS A 44 18.29 13.85 3.88
C HIS A 44 17.19 12.78 4.11
N VAL A 45 15.91 13.18 4.05
CA VAL A 45 14.78 12.28 4.29
C VAL A 45 13.67 12.50 3.26
N VAL A 46 13.25 11.45 2.59
CA VAL A 46 12.00 11.46 1.83
C VAL A 46 11.04 10.45 2.42
N VAL A 47 9.83 10.90 2.74
CA VAL A 47 8.75 10.06 3.24
C VAL A 47 7.75 9.84 2.11
N VAL A 48 7.59 8.61 1.65
CA VAL A 48 6.61 8.22 0.64
C VAL A 48 5.37 7.64 1.32
N GLU A 49 4.21 8.23 1.09
CA GLU A 49 2.94 7.74 1.62
C GLU A 49 2.37 6.65 0.70
N ALA A 50 2.13 5.48 1.27
CA ALA A 50 1.47 4.37 0.58
C ALA A 50 -0.02 4.33 0.89
N LEU A 51 -0.83 4.00 -0.12
CA LEU A 51 -2.27 3.74 0.03
C LEU A 51 -2.52 2.47 0.86
N GLY A 52 -3.68 2.40 1.48
CA GLY A 52 -4.10 1.27 2.31
C GLY A 52 -4.29 1.70 3.77
N ARG A 53 -5.50 2.15 4.13
CA ARG A 53 -5.80 2.70 5.48
C ARG A 53 -5.58 1.71 6.59
N ASN A 54 -6.11 0.49 6.42
CA ASN A 54 -6.12 -0.54 7.45
C ASN A 54 -5.33 -1.80 7.03
N ALA A 55 -4.78 -1.80 5.80
CA ALA A 55 -4.04 -2.91 5.24
C ALA A 55 -2.70 -2.45 4.69
N GLY A 56 -1.63 -2.99 5.20
CA GLY A 56 -0.25 -2.60 4.88
C GLY A 56 0.34 -3.26 3.64
N TRP A 57 -0.44 -3.96 2.83
CA TRP A 57 0.05 -4.71 1.67
C TRP A 57 0.78 -3.82 0.66
N THR A 58 0.19 -2.67 0.30
CA THR A 58 0.82 -1.71 -0.61
C THR A 58 2.10 -1.12 -0.02
N THR A 59 2.07 -0.80 1.27
CA THR A 59 3.23 -0.30 2.01
C THR A 59 4.34 -1.34 2.05
N ALA A 60 4.02 -2.60 2.37
CA ALA A 60 4.96 -3.72 2.40
C ALA A 60 5.57 -4.01 1.03
N ALA A 61 4.80 -3.87 -0.06
CA ALA A 61 5.28 -4.09 -1.42
C ALA A 61 6.46 -3.17 -1.80
N SER A 62 6.62 -2.03 -1.12
CA SER A 62 7.77 -1.13 -1.34
C SER A 62 9.12 -1.80 -1.09
N VAL A 63 9.19 -2.88 -0.30
CA VAL A 63 10.42 -3.64 -0.08
C VAL A 63 11.00 -4.21 -1.39
N LEU A 64 10.14 -4.46 -2.37
CA LEU A 64 10.53 -4.95 -3.69
C LEU A 64 11.27 -3.92 -4.56
N ALA A 65 11.39 -2.68 -4.07
CA ALA A 65 12.25 -1.66 -4.70
C ALA A 65 13.73 -2.06 -4.67
N ASP A 66 14.16 -2.73 -3.61
CA ASP A 66 15.52 -3.28 -3.51
C ASP A 66 15.56 -4.68 -4.15
N ASP A 67 16.09 -4.77 -5.34
CA ASP A 67 16.33 -6.02 -6.07
C ASP A 67 17.71 -6.64 -5.80
N GLY A 68 18.37 -6.23 -4.70
CA GLY A 68 19.68 -6.67 -4.28
C GLY A 68 20.80 -5.66 -4.55
N ASP A 69 20.48 -4.48 -5.10
CA ASP A 69 21.43 -3.39 -5.36
C ASP A 69 21.56 -2.39 -4.20
N GLY A 70 20.78 -2.58 -3.12
CA GLY A 70 20.74 -1.70 -1.95
C GLY A 70 20.10 -0.35 -2.22
N VAL A 71 19.23 -0.26 -3.25
CA VAL A 71 18.47 0.94 -3.61
C VAL A 71 17.00 0.68 -3.35
N GLY A 72 16.51 1.08 -2.18
CA GLY A 72 15.14 0.85 -1.76
C GLY A 72 14.81 1.60 -0.48
N PRO A 73 13.71 1.27 0.20
CA PRO A 73 13.31 1.92 1.43
C PRO A 73 14.23 1.53 2.59
N ASP A 74 14.58 2.52 3.41
CA ASP A 74 15.37 2.30 4.64
C ASP A 74 14.48 1.95 5.84
N LEU A 75 13.25 2.49 5.87
CA LEU A 75 12.25 2.25 6.90
C LEU A 75 10.89 2.06 6.27
N ILE A 76 10.12 1.11 6.81
CA ILE A 76 8.74 0.83 6.39
C ILE A 76 7.84 0.79 7.63
N TYR A 77 6.79 1.62 7.64
CA TYR A 77 5.81 1.69 8.73
C TYR A 77 4.43 1.24 8.27
N LEU A 78 3.99 0.10 8.80
CA LEU A 78 2.72 -0.56 8.46
C LEU A 78 1.59 -0.11 9.39
N PRO A 79 0.32 -0.04 8.91
CA PRO A 79 -0.82 0.40 9.73
C PRO A 79 -1.21 -0.62 10.80
N GLU A 80 -0.81 -1.90 10.65
CA GLU A 80 -1.08 -2.97 11.61
C GLU A 80 -0.24 -2.88 12.89
N ARG A 81 0.73 -1.96 12.94
CA ARG A 81 1.59 -1.76 14.10
C ARG A 81 1.44 -0.36 14.65
N PRO A 82 1.30 -0.21 15.98
CA PRO A 82 1.29 1.11 16.59
C PRO A 82 2.53 1.92 16.19
N PHE A 83 2.28 3.14 15.73
CA PHE A 83 3.35 4.08 15.40
C PHE A 83 3.84 4.79 16.66
N ASP A 84 5.14 4.86 16.82
CA ASP A 84 5.83 5.53 17.91
C ASP A 84 6.70 6.65 17.33
N GLU A 85 6.34 7.90 17.63
CA GLU A 85 7.02 9.09 17.12
C GLU A 85 8.47 9.19 17.60
N GLU A 86 8.73 8.88 18.88
CA GLU A 86 10.08 8.94 19.45
C GLU A 86 10.99 7.90 18.81
N LYS A 87 10.45 6.69 18.66
CA LYS A 87 11.19 5.61 17.98
C LYS A 87 11.46 5.95 16.51
N PHE A 88 10.49 6.52 15.80
CA PHE A 88 10.68 6.99 14.42
C PHE A 88 11.82 7.98 14.30
N LEU A 89 11.84 9.01 15.15
CA LEU A 89 12.89 10.02 15.14
C LEU A 89 14.27 9.44 15.48
N ASP A 90 14.34 8.51 16.41
CA ASP A 90 15.57 7.79 16.78
C ASP A 90 16.08 6.92 15.62
N ASP A 91 15.20 6.15 14.96
CA ASP A 91 15.53 5.32 13.80
C ASP A 91 16.05 6.20 12.63
N VAL A 92 15.41 7.33 12.33
CA VAL A 92 15.86 8.30 11.32
C VAL A 92 17.23 8.84 11.66
N LYS A 93 17.45 9.28 12.90
CA LYS A 93 18.74 9.82 13.37
C LYS A 93 19.87 8.82 13.21
N LYS A 94 19.65 7.58 13.66
CA LYS A 94 20.66 6.50 13.58
C LYS A 94 21.04 6.14 12.15
N LEU A 95 20.08 6.21 11.22
CA LEU A 95 20.36 5.97 9.82
C LEU A 95 21.13 7.11 9.16
N LEU A 96 20.80 8.37 9.49
CA LEU A 96 21.50 9.54 8.97
C LEU A 96 22.93 9.70 9.51
N GLU A 97 23.28 9.02 10.60
CA GLU A 97 24.68 8.89 11.04
C GLU A 97 25.53 8.02 10.08
N LYS A 98 24.87 7.18 9.26
CA LYS A 98 25.52 6.21 8.35
C LYS A 98 25.30 6.51 6.88
N LYS A 99 24.25 7.25 6.55
CA LYS A 99 23.81 7.53 5.18
C LYS A 99 23.59 9.03 5.00
N SER A 100 23.88 9.55 3.80
CA SER A 100 23.64 10.96 3.45
C SER A 100 22.16 11.27 3.23
N GLY A 101 21.34 10.26 2.96
CA GLY A 101 19.90 10.36 2.77
C GLY A 101 19.23 9.01 2.95
N ILE A 102 17.95 9.04 3.32
CA ILE A 102 17.11 7.85 3.55
C ILE A 102 15.73 8.01 2.95
N VAL A 103 15.11 6.89 2.62
CA VAL A 103 13.72 6.79 2.18
C VAL A 103 12.91 6.06 3.23
N VAL A 104 11.84 6.68 3.66
CA VAL A 104 10.83 6.11 4.56
C VAL A 104 9.57 5.86 3.76
N VAL A 105 8.99 4.67 3.87
CA VAL A 105 7.66 4.39 3.33
C VAL A 105 6.69 4.21 4.50
N ALA A 106 5.59 4.96 4.47
CA ALA A 106 4.61 5.00 5.54
C ALA A 106 3.20 4.81 5.00
N SER A 107 2.39 3.96 5.65
CA SER A 107 0.97 3.86 5.32
C SER A 107 0.23 5.16 5.64
N GLU A 108 -0.75 5.52 4.80
CA GLU A 108 -1.71 6.60 5.08
C GLU A 108 -2.56 6.34 6.34
N GLY A 109 -2.62 5.09 6.80
CA GLY A 109 -3.45 4.65 7.92
C GLY A 109 -2.72 4.47 9.25
N LEU A 110 -1.54 5.06 9.43
CA LEU A 110 -0.79 4.94 10.68
C LEU A 110 -1.58 5.42 11.89
N ARG A 111 -1.52 4.63 12.97
CA ARG A 111 -2.18 4.92 14.24
C ARG A 111 -1.17 4.80 15.37
N ASP A 112 -1.39 5.56 16.44
CA ASP A 112 -0.63 5.46 17.67
C ASP A 112 -1.01 4.19 18.49
N LYS A 113 -0.40 4.03 19.66
CA LYS A 113 -0.65 2.91 20.57
C LYS A 113 -2.10 2.85 21.11
N ASP A 114 -2.82 3.96 21.05
CA ASP A 114 -4.20 4.06 21.51
C ASP A 114 -5.20 3.88 20.34
N GLY A 115 -4.69 3.55 19.15
CA GLY A 115 -5.46 3.35 17.91
C GLY A 115 -5.93 4.65 17.26
N LYS A 116 -5.44 5.81 17.72
CA LYS A 116 -5.77 7.10 17.14
C LYS A 116 -4.90 7.38 15.92
N PRO A 117 -5.47 7.86 14.79
CA PRO A 117 -4.69 8.28 13.64
C PRO A 117 -3.65 9.34 14.02
N ILE A 118 -2.44 9.22 13.46
CA ILE A 118 -1.34 10.17 13.75
C ILE A 118 -1.52 11.54 13.07
N VAL A 119 -2.48 11.65 12.17
CA VAL A 119 -2.87 12.89 11.49
C VAL A 119 -4.33 13.22 11.78
N GLU A 120 -4.64 14.51 11.88
CA GLU A 120 -6.01 14.96 12.17
C GLU A 120 -6.94 14.71 10.96
N PRO A 121 -8.22 14.40 11.21
CA PRO A 121 -9.22 14.33 10.16
C PRO A 121 -9.42 15.73 9.54
N VAL A 122 -9.41 15.77 8.20
CA VAL A 122 -9.62 17.03 7.46
C VAL A 122 -11.10 17.28 7.21
N PHE A 123 -11.83 16.23 6.79
CA PHE A 123 -13.28 16.30 6.63
C PHE A 123 -13.92 14.90 6.58
N GLN A 124 -15.24 14.84 6.74
CA GLN A 124 -16.01 13.61 6.70
C GLN A 124 -17.16 13.72 5.70
N VAL A 125 -17.34 12.66 4.90
CA VAL A 125 -18.47 12.52 3.97
C VAL A 125 -19.13 11.16 4.18
N GLY A 126 -20.35 11.18 4.70
CA GLY A 126 -21.05 9.95 5.07
C GLY A 126 -20.27 9.18 6.14
N ARG A 127 -19.88 7.94 5.82
CA ARG A 127 -19.05 7.08 6.69
C ARG A 127 -17.54 7.24 6.44
N ALA A 128 -17.14 7.94 5.39
CA ALA A 128 -15.75 8.10 5.03
C ALA A 128 -15.13 9.31 5.71
N THR A 129 -14.06 9.09 6.47
CA THR A 129 -13.24 10.14 7.07
C THR A 129 -11.97 10.30 6.21
N TYR A 130 -11.69 11.54 5.84
CA TYR A 130 -10.48 11.92 5.11
C TYR A 130 -9.49 12.54 6.09
N PHE A 131 -8.30 11.97 6.14
CA PHE A 131 -7.24 12.40 7.04
C PHE A 131 -6.25 13.31 6.32
N GLY A 132 -5.42 14.00 7.10
CA GLY A 132 -4.29 14.75 6.61
C GLY A 132 -3.24 13.87 5.95
N ASP A 133 -2.19 14.50 5.45
CA ASP A 133 -1.09 13.86 4.75
C ASP A 133 -0.07 13.32 5.76
N VAL A 134 0.04 11.99 5.85
CA VAL A 134 0.99 11.30 6.75
C VAL A 134 2.43 11.60 6.32
N SER A 135 2.72 11.59 5.01
CA SER A 135 4.09 11.84 4.53
C SER A 135 4.58 13.23 4.90
N GLN A 136 3.74 14.24 4.73
CA GLN A 136 4.10 15.61 5.09
C GLN A 136 4.17 15.81 6.61
N HIS A 137 3.31 15.13 7.36
CA HIS A 137 3.36 15.16 8.84
C HIS A 137 4.71 14.63 9.34
N LEU A 138 5.12 13.45 8.89
CA LEU A 138 6.39 12.83 9.28
C LEU A 138 7.61 13.64 8.81
N ALA A 139 7.57 14.19 7.59
CA ALA A 139 8.61 15.08 7.09
C ALA A 139 8.74 16.34 7.98
N ASN A 140 7.63 16.94 8.40
CA ASN A 140 7.61 18.08 9.29
C ASN A 140 8.16 17.75 10.68
N LEU A 141 7.92 16.54 11.19
CA LEU A 141 8.51 16.06 12.45
C LEU A 141 10.05 16.03 12.35
N VAL A 142 10.58 15.42 11.28
CA VAL A 142 12.02 15.37 11.04
C VAL A 142 12.63 16.77 10.98
N ILE A 143 12.01 17.69 10.23
CA ILE A 143 12.49 19.07 10.11
C ILE A 143 12.50 19.76 11.49
N LYS A 144 11.39 19.70 12.21
CA LYS A 144 11.21 20.43 13.47
C LYS A 144 12.04 19.85 14.64
N LYS A 145 12.16 18.52 14.71
CA LYS A 145 12.79 17.85 15.84
C LYS A 145 14.26 17.51 15.62
N LEU A 146 14.67 17.24 14.39
CA LEU A 146 16.03 16.83 14.06
C LEU A 146 16.82 17.86 13.24
N GLY A 147 16.14 18.84 12.63
CA GLY A 147 16.80 19.89 11.84
C GLY A 147 17.28 19.43 10.46
N TYR A 148 16.92 18.22 10.00
CA TYR A 148 17.29 17.75 8.68
C TYR A 148 16.26 18.20 7.62
N LYS A 149 16.72 18.34 6.38
CA LYS A 149 15.81 18.51 5.24
C LYS A 149 14.98 17.24 5.08
N ALA A 150 13.67 17.40 4.97
CA ALA A 150 12.78 16.30 4.70
C ALA A 150 11.66 16.73 3.76
N ARG A 151 11.10 15.76 3.03
CA ARG A 151 10.04 15.95 2.06
C ARG A 151 9.02 14.81 2.17
N GLY A 152 7.74 15.13 2.07
CA GLY A 152 6.66 14.17 1.91
C GLY A 152 6.29 14.02 0.43
N GLU A 153 6.12 12.79 -0.02
CA GLU A 153 5.64 12.46 -1.36
C GLU A 153 4.40 11.57 -1.22
N LYS A 154 3.31 11.99 -1.87
CA LYS A 154 2.01 11.31 -1.82
C LYS A 154 1.54 10.95 -3.23
N PRO A 155 1.87 9.76 -3.73
CA PRO A 155 1.43 9.31 -5.05
C PRO A 155 -0.10 9.28 -5.21
N GLY A 156 -0.81 8.80 -4.21
CA GLY A 156 -2.27 8.88 -4.11
C GLY A 156 -2.98 8.48 -5.41
N LEU A 157 -3.75 9.43 -5.97
CA LEU A 157 -4.52 9.21 -7.19
C LEU A 157 -3.65 8.89 -8.40
N VAL A 158 -2.48 9.50 -8.53
CA VAL A 158 -1.55 9.25 -9.65
C VAL A 158 -1.09 7.79 -9.64
N GLY A 159 -0.72 7.28 -8.47
CA GLY A 159 -0.34 5.88 -8.29
C GLY A 159 -1.49 4.92 -8.62
N ARG A 160 -2.68 5.20 -8.10
CA ARG A 160 -3.87 4.38 -8.38
C ARG A 160 -4.27 4.35 -9.86
N ALA A 161 -3.98 5.41 -10.61
CA ALA A 161 -4.34 5.57 -12.02
C ALA A 161 -3.20 5.24 -12.99
N ALA A 162 -2.06 4.74 -12.51
CA ALA A 162 -0.84 4.52 -13.30
C ALA A 162 -0.98 3.34 -14.28
N ALA A 163 -1.54 3.60 -15.44
CA ALA A 163 -1.79 2.58 -16.47
C ALA A 163 -0.51 1.91 -16.99
N HIS A 164 0.63 2.61 -16.96
CA HIS A 164 1.93 2.10 -17.40
C HIS A 164 2.51 1.02 -16.47
N GLU A 165 2.05 0.97 -15.21
CA GLU A 165 2.42 -0.04 -14.23
C GLU A 165 1.36 -1.15 -14.09
N GLN A 166 0.37 -1.20 -14.96
CA GLN A 166 -0.65 -2.24 -14.92
C GLN A 166 -0.03 -3.64 -15.02
N SER A 167 -0.30 -4.48 -14.03
CA SER A 167 0.09 -5.88 -14.03
C SER A 167 -0.69 -6.66 -15.10
N PRO A 168 -0.02 -7.42 -15.98
CA PRO A 168 -0.70 -8.34 -16.89
C PRO A 168 -1.59 -9.34 -16.15
N VAL A 169 -1.12 -9.85 -15.01
CA VAL A 169 -1.86 -10.79 -14.15
C VAL A 169 -3.16 -10.15 -13.66
N ASP A 170 -3.13 -8.95 -13.09
CA ASP A 170 -4.32 -8.23 -12.64
C ASP A 170 -5.35 -8.09 -13.77
N ARG A 171 -4.88 -7.77 -14.98
CA ARG A 171 -5.75 -7.61 -16.14
C ARG A 171 -6.42 -8.92 -16.56
N GLU A 172 -5.67 -10.00 -16.62
CA GLU A 172 -6.16 -11.32 -16.99
C GLU A 172 -7.16 -11.84 -15.95
N GLU A 173 -6.84 -11.70 -14.68
CA GLU A 173 -7.69 -12.11 -13.57
C GLU A 173 -8.97 -11.29 -13.45
N ALA A 174 -8.92 -9.99 -13.72
CA ALA A 174 -10.13 -9.15 -13.79
C ALA A 174 -11.08 -9.63 -14.89
N VAL A 175 -10.55 -10.00 -16.06
CA VAL A 175 -11.35 -10.57 -17.16
C VAL A 175 -11.91 -11.94 -16.76
N LEU A 176 -11.11 -12.78 -16.12
CA LEU A 176 -11.53 -14.10 -15.65
C LEU A 176 -12.65 -13.99 -14.60
N ALA A 177 -12.51 -13.07 -13.65
CA ALA A 177 -13.55 -12.81 -12.64
C ALA A 177 -14.87 -12.38 -13.28
N GLY A 178 -14.81 -11.49 -14.28
CA GLY A 178 -16.00 -11.06 -15.04
C GLY A 178 -16.68 -12.22 -15.77
N LYS A 179 -15.92 -13.06 -16.47
CA LYS A 179 -16.44 -14.25 -17.18
C LYS A 179 -17.10 -15.22 -16.21
N MET A 180 -16.42 -15.58 -15.11
CA MET A 180 -16.96 -16.49 -14.10
C MET A 180 -18.24 -15.96 -13.45
N ALA A 181 -18.29 -14.65 -13.16
CA ALA A 181 -19.50 -14.03 -12.62
C ALA A 181 -20.69 -14.12 -13.60
N CYS A 182 -20.46 -13.89 -14.89
CA CYS A 182 -21.51 -14.05 -15.93
C CYS A 182 -21.99 -15.50 -16.03
N GLU A 183 -21.07 -16.46 -16.11
CA GLU A 183 -21.40 -17.90 -16.18
C GLU A 183 -22.20 -18.34 -14.94
N ALA A 184 -21.81 -17.88 -13.76
CA ALA A 184 -22.54 -18.20 -12.53
C ALA A 184 -23.98 -17.67 -12.56
N ILE A 185 -24.20 -16.42 -13.03
CA ILE A 185 -25.55 -15.86 -13.18
C ILE A 185 -26.38 -16.67 -14.17
N MET A 186 -25.81 -17.05 -15.30
CA MET A 186 -26.50 -17.87 -16.31
C MET A 186 -26.87 -19.26 -15.77
N ASN A 187 -26.11 -19.78 -14.81
CA ASN A 187 -26.40 -21.06 -14.12
C ASN A 187 -27.36 -20.91 -12.91
N GLY A 188 -27.94 -19.71 -12.71
CA GLY A 188 -28.90 -19.44 -11.63
C GLY A 188 -28.26 -19.15 -10.26
N GLU A 189 -26.96 -18.98 -10.19
CA GLU A 189 -26.27 -18.62 -8.95
C GLU A 189 -26.55 -17.18 -8.55
N SER A 190 -26.71 -16.93 -7.25
CA SER A 190 -26.94 -15.61 -6.69
C SER A 190 -26.33 -15.48 -5.29
N GLY A 191 -26.17 -14.26 -4.77
CA GLY A 191 -25.63 -14.01 -3.41
C GLY A 191 -24.16 -14.41 -3.23
N LYS A 192 -23.38 -14.49 -4.32
CA LYS A 192 -21.98 -14.92 -4.30
C LYS A 192 -21.05 -13.87 -4.89
N MET A 193 -19.77 -13.98 -4.55
CA MET A 193 -18.66 -13.22 -5.11
C MET A 193 -17.64 -14.17 -5.72
N VAL A 194 -16.99 -13.77 -6.81
CA VAL A 194 -15.79 -14.45 -7.31
C VAL A 194 -14.63 -14.15 -6.36
N ALA A 195 -13.88 -15.17 -6.00
CA ALA A 195 -12.68 -15.09 -5.18
C ALA A 195 -11.54 -15.85 -5.85
N PHE A 196 -10.33 -15.63 -5.41
CA PHE A 196 -9.12 -16.21 -5.97
C PHE A 196 -8.34 -16.97 -4.90
N GLU A 197 -7.87 -18.16 -5.23
CA GLU A 197 -7.00 -18.99 -4.43
C GLU A 197 -5.66 -19.18 -5.15
N ARG A 198 -4.55 -18.79 -4.51
CA ARG A 198 -3.22 -19.06 -5.05
C ARG A 198 -2.84 -20.51 -4.77
N VAL A 199 -2.82 -21.31 -5.83
CA VAL A 199 -2.51 -22.74 -5.74
C VAL A 199 -1.00 -22.98 -5.74
N SER A 200 -0.23 -22.12 -6.46
CA SER A 200 1.22 -22.20 -6.55
C SER A 200 1.84 -20.81 -6.76
N THR A 201 3.07 -20.63 -6.29
CA THR A 201 3.86 -19.41 -6.49
C THR A 201 4.86 -19.56 -7.64
N GLU A 202 5.46 -20.73 -7.82
CA GLU A 202 6.42 -21.01 -8.89
C GLU A 202 6.12 -22.38 -9.55
N PRO A 203 5.56 -22.40 -10.75
CA PRO A 203 5.00 -21.23 -11.45
C PRO A 203 3.78 -20.66 -10.73
N TYR A 204 3.52 -19.36 -10.94
CA TYR A 204 2.32 -18.73 -10.41
C TYR A 204 1.06 -19.37 -11.01
N VAL A 205 0.21 -19.93 -10.16
CA VAL A 205 -1.07 -20.55 -10.54
C VAL A 205 -2.13 -20.06 -9.57
N MET A 206 -3.19 -19.52 -10.12
CA MET A 206 -4.36 -19.03 -9.41
C MET A 206 -5.62 -19.79 -9.88
N LYS A 207 -6.51 -20.09 -8.94
CA LYS A 207 -7.79 -20.74 -9.21
C LYS A 207 -8.93 -19.84 -8.75
N PRO A 208 -9.86 -19.43 -9.64
CA PRO A 208 -11.06 -18.72 -9.23
C PRO A 208 -12.09 -19.67 -8.63
N PHE A 209 -12.87 -19.18 -7.66
CA PHE A 209 -13.98 -19.92 -7.06
C PHE A 209 -15.09 -18.94 -6.63
N LEU A 210 -16.26 -19.49 -6.28
CA LEU A 210 -17.39 -18.71 -5.78
C LEU A 210 -17.47 -18.81 -4.25
N VAL A 211 -17.67 -17.71 -3.59
CA VAL A 211 -17.89 -17.59 -2.14
C VAL A 211 -19.20 -16.87 -1.86
N ASP A 212 -19.92 -17.29 -0.83
CA ASP A 212 -21.14 -16.61 -0.39
C ASP A 212 -20.80 -15.19 0.09
N ILE A 213 -21.54 -14.18 -0.37
CA ILE A 213 -21.22 -12.78 -0.14
C ILE A 213 -21.25 -12.39 1.33
N ASP A 214 -22.07 -13.04 2.14
CA ASP A 214 -22.17 -12.83 3.58
C ASP A 214 -20.96 -13.33 4.37
N LYS A 215 -20.11 -14.16 3.74
CA LYS A 215 -18.81 -14.58 4.31
C LYS A 215 -17.68 -13.63 3.96
N VAL A 216 -17.90 -12.74 2.99
CA VAL A 216 -16.89 -11.78 2.54
C VAL A 216 -17.00 -10.52 3.38
N MET A 217 -15.99 -10.26 4.20
CA MET A 217 -15.90 -9.04 5.00
C MET A 217 -14.65 -8.27 4.67
N MET A 218 -14.74 -6.96 4.72
CA MET A 218 -13.55 -6.11 4.85
C MET A 218 -13.20 -6.06 6.33
N TYR A 219 -11.94 -6.25 6.64
CA TYR A 219 -11.41 -5.99 7.99
C TYR A 219 -11.11 -4.49 8.09
N GLU A 220 -11.88 -3.79 8.93
CA GLU A 220 -11.60 -2.41 9.34
C GLU A 220 -10.82 -2.37 10.65
#